data_6734f9af2c5de1d23f9e0619ad4ca856
#
_entry.id   6734f9af2c5de1d23f9e0619ad4ca856
#
_cell.length_a   1.000
_cell.length_b   1.000
_cell.length_c   1.000
_cell.angle_alpha   90.00
_cell.angle_beta   90.00
_cell.angle_gamma   90.00
#
_symmetry.space_group_name_H-M   'P 1'
#
loop_
_entity.id
_entity.type
_entity.pdbx_description
1 polymer ?
#
loop_
_entity_poly.entity_id
_entity_poly.type
_entity_poly.pdbx_seq_one_letter_code
_entity_poly.pdbx_strand_id
1 'polypeptide(L)'
;MATITVGQSEAFVHDASIAQEDLGGGIKRKILGYGPDLMIVRVWFDKGAVGEVHAHHHSQSTYVESGKFEVFVDGEKQVLSAGDSFYIAPHLDHGAVCLEPGVLIDTFSPAREDFLGMEG
;
A
#
# COMPACT_ATOMS: atom_id res chain seq x y z
N MET A 1 -7.68 29.59 4.18
CA MET A 1 -7.09 28.43 3.51
C MET A 1 -7.90 27.19 3.81
N ALA A 2 -8.25 26.44 2.78
CA ALA A 2 -9.00 25.22 2.98
C ALA A 2 -8.10 24.15 3.62
N THR A 3 -8.63 23.44 4.61
CA THR A 3 -7.95 22.33 5.24
C THR A 3 -8.56 21.04 4.71
N ILE A 4 -7.72 20.13 4.20
CA ILE A 4 -8.17 18.80 3.81
C ILE A 4 -8.42 18.01 5.07
N THR A 5 -9.63 17.48 5.19
CA THR A 5 -10.00 16.63 6.30
C THR A 5 -10.25 15.23 5.75
N VAL A 6 -9.42 14.30 6.15
CA VAL A 6 -9.62 12.89 5.84
C VAL A 6 -10.69 12.36 6.78
N GLY A 7 -11.72 11.73 6.22
CA GLY A 7 -12.72 11.05 7.01
C GLY A 7 -12.19 9.78 7.64
N GLN A 8 -13.08 8.89 8.01
CA GLN A 8 -12.72 7.61 8.58
C GLN A 8 -13.69 6.53 8.11
N SER A 9 -13.22 5.29 8.09
CA SER A 9 -14.05 4.13 7.80
C SER A 9 -14.96 3.83 9.01
N GLU A 10 -15.89 2.90 8.82
CA GLU A 10 -16.59 2.29 9.96
C GLU A 10 -15.56 1.62 10.86
N ALA A 11 -15.90 1.46 12.16
CA ALA A 11 -15.01 0.79 13.10
C ALA A 11 -14.72 -0.65 12.69
N PHE A 12 -15.74 -1.33 12.16
CA PHE A 12 -15.62 -2.71 11.68
C PHE A 12 -15.74 -2.69 10.16
N VAL A 13 -14.74 -3.22 9.48
CA VAL A 13 -14.68 -3.27 8.01
C VAL A 13 -14.66 -4.73 7.58
N HIS A 14 -15.70 -5.15 6.86
CA HIS A 14 -15.81 -6.52 6.35
C HIS A 14 -15.27 -6.57 4.93
N ASP A 15 -14.36 -7.50 4.66
CA ASP A 15 -13.75 -7.66 3.34
C ASP A 15 -14.80 -7.76 2.23
N ALA A 16 -15.88 -8.51 2.48
CA ALA A 16 -16.95 -8.71 1.48
C ALA A 16 -17.70 -7.42 1.13
N SER A 17 -17.63 -6.39 1.97
CA SER A 17 -18.31 -5.10 1.75
C SER A 17 -17.47 -4.12 0.94
N ILE A 18 -16.20 -4.43 0.72
CA ILE A 18 -15.26 -3.52 0.05
C ILE A 18 -15.06 -3.97 -1.39
N ALA A 19 -15.34 -3.05 -2.32
CA ALA A 19 -15.08 -3.31 -3.73
C ALA A 19 -13.58 -3.32 -4.01
N GLN A 20 -13.12 -4.30 -4.77
CA GLN A 20 -11.73 -4.35 -5.21
C GLN A 20 -11.55 -3.36 -6.36
N GLU A 21 -10.59 -2.45 -6.24
CA GLU A 21 -10.23 -1.50 -7.29
C GLU A 21 -9.17 -2.11 -8.18
N ASP A 22 -9.38 -2.07 -9.50
CA ASP A 22 -8.37 -2.47 -10.47
C ASP A 22 -7.53 -1.24 -10.83
N LEU A 23 -6.24 -1.27 -10.47
CA LEU A 23 -5.31 -0.18 -10.72
C LEU A 23 -4.61 -0.30 -12.07
N GLY A 24 -4.87 -1.38 -12.81
CA GLY A 24 -4.15 -1.68 -14.05
C GLY A 24 -2.80 -2.34 -13.77
N GLY A 25 -2.13 -2.80 -14.82
CA GLY A 25 -0.79 -3.38 -14.71
C GLY A 25 -0.70 -4.65 -13.86
N GLY A 26 -1.81 -5.32 -13.59
CA GLY A 26 -1.83 -6.52 -12.77
C GLY A 26 -1.90 -6.23 -11.27
N ILE A 27 -2.31 -5.03 -10.89
CA ILE A 27 -2.40 -4.62 -9.48
C ILE A 27 -3.85 -4.26 -9.14
N LYS A 28 -4.34 -4.79 -8.03
CA LYS A 28 -5.66 -4.48 -7.48
C LYS A 28 -5.53 -4.19 -6.00
N ARG A 29 -6.46 -3.41 -5.45
CA ARG A 29 -6.41 -3.07 -4.02
C ARG A 29 -7.80 -2.98 -3.40
N LYS A 30 -7.83 -3.15 -2.08
CA LYS A 30 -8.96 -2.78 -1.22
C LYS A 30 -8.43 -1.88 -0.11
N ILE A 31 -9.06 -0.72 0.06
CA ILE A 31 -8.80 0.14 1.21
C ILE A 31 -9.66 -0.39 2.34
N LEU A 32 -9.02 -0.78 3.44
CA LEU A 32 -9.70 -1.36 4.60
C LEU A 32 -9.95 -0.30 5.67
N GLY A 33 -9.71 -0.60 6.94
CA GLY A 33 -9.93 0.35 8.01
C GLY A 33 -9.01 1.56 7.93
N TYR A 34 -9.54 2.75 8.14
CA TYR A 34 -8.73 3.97 8.13
C TYR A 34 -9.37 5.09 8.95
N GLY A 35 -8.53 6.00 9.36
CA GLY A 35 -8.86 7.31 9.92
C GLY A 35 -7.82 8.31 9.44
N PRO A 36 -7.83 9.56 9.95
CA PRO A 36 -6.89 10.58 9.49
C PRO A 36 -5.41 10.21 9.66
N ASP A 37 -5.08 9.45 10.70
CA ASP A 37 -3.70 9.18 11.07
C ASP A 37 -3.20 7.80 10.64
N LEU A 38 -4.07 6.95 10.11
CA LEU A 38 -3.72 5.57 9.85
C LEU A 38 -4.62 4.98 8.77
N MET A 39 -4.05 4.16 7.89
CA MET A 39 -4.80 3.46 6.86
C MET A 39 -4.16 2.11 6.58
N ILE A 40 -4.96 1.07 6.45
CA ILE A 40 -4.50 -0.24 6.02
C ILE A 40 -5.09 -0.57 4.64
N VAL A 41 -4.25 -1.09 3.74
CA VAL A 41 -4.62 -1.40 2.36
C VAL A 41 -4.12 -2.79 2.00
N ARG A 42 -4.97 -3.59 1.40
CA ARG A 42 -4.60 -4.90 0.89
C ARG A 42 -4.42 -4.80 -0.62
N VAL A 43 -3.27 -5.27 -1.13
CA VAL A 43 -2.89 -5.09 -2.55
C VAL A 43 -2.51 -6.43 -3.15
N TRP A 44 -3.17 -6.80 -4.24
CA TRP A 44 -2.90 -8.03 -5.00
C TRP A 44 -2.05 -7.71 -6.21
N PHE A 45 -1.03 -8.54 -6.44
CA PHE A 45 -0.13 -8.39 -7.58
C PHE A 45 -0.11 -9.67 -8.40
N ASP A 46 -0.29 -9.54 -9.72
CA ASP A 46 0.00 -10.62 -10.66
C ASP A 46 1.51 -10.75 -10.81
N LYS A 47 1.98 -11.91 -11.26
CA LYS A 47 3.39 -12.11 -11.56
C LYS A 47 3.88 -11.08 -12.58
N GLY A 48 4.99 -10.43 -12.30
CA GLY A 48 5.58 -9.41 -13.15
C GLY A 48 5.01 -8.01 -12.96
N ALA A 49 3.96 -7.86 -12.16
CA ALA A 49 3.41 -6.53 -11.87
C ALA A 49 4.44 -5.67 -11.14
N VAL A 50 4.48 -4.40 -11.50
CA VAL A 50 5.48 -3.45 -10.99
C VAL A 50 4.79 -2.33 -10.22
N GLY A 51 5.12 -2.21 -8.94
CA GLY A 51 4.86 -1.00 -8.17
C GLY A 51 5.99 -0.03 -8.46
N GLU A 52 5.72 0.99 -9.27
CA GLU A 52 6.75 1.93 -9.73
C GLU A 52 7.45 2.62 -8.57
N VAL A 53 8.72 2.93 -8.77
CA VAL A 53 9.51 3.67 -7.78
C VAL A 53 8.92 5.07 -7.60
N HIS A 54 8.61 5.40 -6.36
CA HIS A 54 8.04 6.69 -5.99
C HIS A 54 8.38 7.02 -4.54
N ALA A 55 8.04 8.21 -4.11
CA ALA A 55 8.21 8.67 -2.73
C ALA A 55 6.96 9.43 -2.29
N HIS A 56 6.68 9.41 -1.00
CA HIS A 56 5.57 10.14 -0.40
C HIS A 56 5.90 10.54 1.04
N HIS A 57 5.16 11.51 1.57
CA HIS A 57 5.40 12.00 2.93
C HIS A 57 4.92 11.05 4.03
N HIS A 58 4.13 10.04 3.68
CA HIS A 58 3.60 9.06 4.62
C HIS A 58 4.69 8.07 5.05
N SER A 59 4.66 7.67 6.31
CA SER A 59 5.38 6.47 6.75
C SER A 59 4.59 5.25 6.26
N GLN A 60 5.29 4.21 5.87
CA GLN A 60 4.67 2.98 5.39
C GLN A 60 5.34 1.76 6.00
N SER A 61 4.53 0.83 6.48
CA SER A 61 5.01 -0.50 6.85
C SER A 61 4.21 -1.51 6.05
N THR A 62 4.89 -2.45 5.41
CA THR A 62 4.27 -3.43 4.52
C THR A 62 4.61 -4.83 4.96
N TYR A 63 3.59 -5.67 5.05
CA TYR A 63 3.70 -7.08 5.35
C TYR A 63 3.44 -7.90 4.10
N VAL A 64 4.30 -8.87 3.81
CA VAL A 64 4.11 -9.79 2.68
C VAL A 64 3.19 -10.92 3.16
N GLU A 65 1.92 -10.90 2.75
CA GLU A 65 0.95 -11.93 3.09
C GLU A 65 1.22 -13.21 2.31
N SER A 66 1.51 -13.07 1.02
CA SER A 66 1.80 -14.22 0.13
C SER A 66 2.65 -13.79 -1.05
N GLY A 67 3.25 -14.76 -1.74
CA GLY A 67 4.04 -14.50 -2.94
C GLY A 67 5.49 -14.14 -2.64
N LYS A 68 6.13 -13.59 -3.65
CA LYS A 68 7.54 -13.19 -3.58
C LYS A 68 7.72 -11.89 -4.34
N PHE A 69 8.48 -10.96 -3.74
CA PHE A 69 8.68 -9.62 -4.27
C PHE A 69 10.15 -9.21 -4.20
N GLU A 70 10.65 -8.57 -5.26
CA GLU A 70 11.88 -7.80 -5.17
C GLU A 70 11.51 -6.40 -4.74
N VAL A 71 11.95 -5.99 -3.56
CA VAL A 71 11.61 -4.70 -2.96
C VAL A 71 12.81 -3.78 -3.00
N PHE A 72 12.58 -2.54 -3.42
CA PHE A 72 13.57 -1.47 -3.43
C PHE A 72 13.18 -0.42 -2.40
N VAL A 73 14.10 -0.08 -1.52
CA VAL A 73 13.95 1.02 -0.55
C VAL A 73 15.27 1.77 -0.46
N ASP A 74 15.25 3.05 -0.79
CA ASP A 74 16.38 3.97 -0.63
C ASP A 74 17.71 3.40 -1.13
N GLY A 75 17.71 2.88 -2.35
CA GLY A 75 18.92 2.36 -3.00
C GLY A 75 19.24 0.89 -2.72
N GLU A 76 18.54 0.25 -1.80
CA GLU A 76 18.78 -1.16 -1.46
C GLU A 76 17.66 -2.04 -2.03
N LYS A 77 18.03 -3.20 -2.57
CA LYS A 77 17.08 -4.20 -3.04
C LYS A 77 17.19 -5.47 -2.21
N GLN A 78 16.03 -6.03 -1.87
CA GLN A 78 15.93 -7.31 -1.18
C GLN A 78 14.80 -8.12 -1.79
N VAL A 79 14.93 -9.43 -1.81
CA VAL A 79 13.84 -10.34 -2.18
C VAL A 79 13.15 -10.79 -0.90
N LEU A 80 11.85 -10.50 -0.80
CA LEU A 80 11.04 -10.83 0.37
C LEU A 80 9.97 -11.85 0.00
N SER A 81 9.63 -12.70 0.96
CA SER A 81 8.62 -13.76 0.81
C SER A 81 7.57 -13.65 1.91
N ALA A 82 6.53 -14.48 1.84
CA ALA A 82 5.45 -14.49 2.83
C ALA A 82 6.01 -14.51 4.26
N GLY A 83 5.48 -13.63 5.09
CA GLY A 83 5.92 -13.46 6.48
C GLY A 83 6.93 -12.36 6.70
N ASP A 84 7.60 -11.90 5.65
CA ASP A 84 8.56 -10.80 5.73
C ASP A 84 7.84 -9.45 5.72
N SER A 85 8.54 -8.42 6.17
CA SER A 85 8.01 -7.06 6.13
C SER A 85 9.12 -6.06 5.81
N PHE A 86 8.70 -4.86 5.38
CA PHE A 86 9.63 -3.77 5.19
C PHE A 86 9.00 -2.45 5.63
N TYR A 87 9.86 -1.54 6.05
CA TYR A 87 9.47 -0.22 6.51
C TYR A 87 10.07 0.85 5.62
N ILE A 88 9.28 1.86 5.30
CA ILE A 88 9.70 2.97 4.46
C ILE A 88 9.47 4.26 5.25
N ALA A 89 10.57 4.94 5.59
CA ALA A 89 10.49 6.26 6.21
C ALA A 89 9.95 7.29 5.20
N PRO A 90 9.37 8.42 5.67
CA PRO A 90 8.86 9.45 4.77
C PRO A 90 9.89 9.91 3.74
N HIS A 91 9.44 10.14 2.52
CA HIS A 91 10.20 10.71 1.40
C HIS A 91 11.29 9.81 0.81
N LEU A 92 11.41 8.55 1.22
CA LEU A 92 12.36 7.63 0.62
C LEU A 92 11.79 7.01 -0.66
N ASP A 93 12.62 6.91 -1.69
CA ASP A 93 12.24 6.22 -2.92
C ASP A 93 12.06 4.73 -2.65
N HIS A 94 10.96 4.17 -3.14
CA HIS A 94 10.67 2.76 -2.96
C HIS A 94 9.80 2.23 -4.09
N GLY A 95 9.85 0.93 -4.29
CA GLY A 95 9.04 0.23 -5.26
C GLY A 95 9.16 -1.28 -5.08
N ALA A 96 8.40 -2.03 -5.85
CA ALA A 96 8.43 -3.48 -5.79
C ALA A 96 8.09 -4.11 -7.13
N VAL A 97 8.72 -5.25 -7.41
CA VAL A 97 8.39 -6.09 -8.57
C VAL A 97 7.89 -7.43 -8.04
N CYS A 98 6.73 -7.86 -8.50
CA CYS A 98 6.16 -9.13 -8.09
C CYS A 98 6.83 -10.27 -8.87
N LEU A 99 7.55 -11.15 -8.17
CA LEU A 99 8.24 -12.28 -8.76
C LEU A 99 7.35 -13.53 -8.81
N GLU A 100 6.49 -13.70 -7.82
CA GLU A 100 5.45 -14.74 -7.77
C GLU A 100 4.15 -14.06 -7.31
N PRO A 101 3.00 -14.41 -7.90
CA PRO A 101 1.74 -13.75 -7.54
C PRO A 101 1.55 -13.70 -6.04
N GLY A 102 1.17 -12.54 -5.53
CA GLY A 102 1.11 -12.36 -4.09
C GLY A 102 0.30 -11.18 -3.64
N VAL A 103 0.29 -11.01 -2.32
CA VAL A 103 -0.49 -10.00 -1.63
C VAL A 103 0.40 -9.26 -0.64
N LEU A 104 0.34 -7.94 -0.69
CA LEU A 104 0.96 -7.05 0.29
C LEU A 104 -0.12 -6.39 1.13
N ILE A 105 0.17 -6.23 2.42
CA ILE A 105 -0.64 -5.45 3.34
C ILE A 105 0.14 -4.19 3.67
N ASP A 106 -0.32 -3.05 3.17
CA ASP A 106 0.30 -1.75 3.40
C ASP A 106 -0.38 -1.03 4.55
N THR A 107 0.40 -0.47 5.46
CA THR A 107 -0.09 0.40 6.52
C THR A 107 0.57 1.76 6.38
N PHE A 108 -0.23 2.81 6.31
CA PHE A 108 0.23 4.19 6.11
C PHE A 108 -0.11 5.06 7.31
N SER A 109 0.78 5.98 7.64
CA SER A 109 0.53 7.04 8.62
C SER A 109 1.16 8.35 8.11
N PRO A 110 0.38 9.42 7.92
CA PRO A 110 -1.08 9.47 7.99
C PRO A 110 -1.75 8.66 6.86
N ALA A 111 -3.09 8.69 6.82
CA ALA A 111 -3.82 8.03 5.76
C ALA A 111 -3.46 8.61 4.39
N ARG A 112 -3.52 7.77 3.36
CA ARG A 112 -3.29 8.18 1.97
C ARG A 112 -4.53 8.91 1.44
N GLU A 113 -4.54 10.22 1.60
CA GLU A 113 -5.61 11.09 1.12
C GLU A 113 -5.80 10.99 -0.39
N ASP A 114 -4.73 10.76 -1.12
CA ASP A 114 -4.77 10.55 -2.56
C ASP A 114 -5.53 9.28 -2.94
N PHE A 115 -5.46 8.23 -2.12
CA PHE A 115 -6.24 7.00 -2.38
C PHE A 115 -7.74 7.22 -2.19
N LEU A 116 -8.11 8.20 -1.40
CA LEU A 116 -9.50 8.55 -1.14
C LEU A 116 -10.02 9.63 -2.10
N GLY A 117 -9.22 10.03 -3.09
CA GLY A 117 -9.57 11.08 -4.04
C GLY A 117 -9.49 12.48 -3.46
N MET A 118 -8.81 12.65 -2.33
CA MET A 118 -8.69 13.92 -1.63
C MET A 118 -7.33 14.54 -1.93
N GLU A 119 -7.17 15.06 -3.13
CA GLU A 119 -5.95 15.75 -3.54
C GLU A 119 -6.02 17.19 -3.10
N GLY A 120 -5.01 17.63 -2.38
CA GLY A 120 -4.97 18.94 -1.81
C GLY A 120 -4.08 19.91 -2.51
#